data_22578eb89cba83fb316d48d806b56e38
#
_entry.id   22578eb89cba83fb316d48d806b56e38
#
_cell.length_a   1.000
_cell.length_b   1.000
_cell.length_c   1.000
_cell.angle_alpha   90.00
_cell.angle_beta   90.00
_cell.angle_gamma   90.00
#
_symmetry.space_group_name_H-M   'P 1'
#
loop_
_entity.id
_entity.type
_entity.pdbx_description
1 polymer ?
#
loop_
_entity_poly.entity_id
_entity_poly.type
_entity_poly.pdbx_seq_one_letter_code
_entity_poly.pdbx_strand_id
1 'polypeptide(L)'
;MGVEFASIFKRFGTDVTLIEMLPRIVPVEDEDISKELERVFKKQKIRVETGAKAENIQKTGSGVKLTMTTKDGKQEVLEAEKLLVAVGRKPNTDRIGLENTKVQLDRGFIKVNPNQMTDEPGVYAIGDVVAGTPQLAHVATREGMIAVAHMAGKPAQPINRNRIPGATYTQPGIGSVGLTEAQARAQGFKVKIGKFPFAGDSRATILGHHEGFIKVVADETYGEILGVHIIGPEGFELIAEAVAAMEAEATVDVMMQTIHAHPTFSEAVGEASHAAHGAAIHI
;
A
#
# COMPACT_ATOMS: atom_id res chain seq x y z
N MET A 1 1.98 -4.30 7.49
CA MET A 1 2.49 -4.66 8.84
C MET A 1 3.49 -5.82 8.81
N GLY A 2 3.15 -7.06 8.43
CA GLY A 2 4.10 -8.20 8.50
C GLY A 2 5.42 -7.96 7.77
N VAL A 3 5.40 -7.46 6.55
CA VAL A 3 6.60 -7.13 5.77
C VAL A 3 7.43 -6.01 6.41
N GLU A 4 6.80 -5.05 7.08
CA GLU A 4 7.49 -3.95 7.76
C GLU A 4 8.27 -4.47 8.97
N PHE A 5 7.65 -5.29 9.80
CA PHE A 5 8.36 -5.95 10.91
C PHE A 5 9.46 -6.89 10.41
N ALA A 6 9.23 -7.63 9.32
CA ALA A 6 10.26 -8.46 8.71
C ALA A 6 11.49 -7.62 8.28
N SER A 7 11.24 -6.46 7.64
CA SER A 7 12.29 -5.50 7.26
C SER A 7 13.03 -4.95 8.48
N ILE A 8 12.31 -4.51 9.51
CA ILE A 8 12.89 -3.95 10.75
C ILE A 8 13.76 -4.98 11.45
N PHE A 9 13.24 -6.17 11.75
CA PHE A 9 13.98 -7.19 12.49
C PHE A 9 15.18 -7.70 11.70
N LYS A 10 15.06 -7.82 10.38
CA LYS A 10 16.23 -8.18 9.55
C LYS A 10 17.35 -7.18 9.67
N ARG A 11 17.04 -5.88 9.69
CA ARG A 11 18.03 -4.81 9.87
C ARG A 11 18.70 -4.82 11.25
N PHE A 12 18.01 -5.35 12.26
CA PHE A 12 18.60 -5.60 13.57
C PHE A 12 19.41 -6.91 13.68
N GLY A 13 19.58 -7.63 12.56
CA GLY A 13 20.39 -8.84 12.51
C GLY A 13 19.62 -10.13 12.77
N THR A 14 18.30 -10.09 12.89
CA THR A 14 17.49 -11.29 13.12
C THR A 14 17.40 -12.14 11.85
N ASP A 15 17.42 -13.46 12.00
CA ASP A 15 17.01 -14.36 10.93
C ASP A 15 15.50 -14.40 10.85
N VAL A 16 14.96 -13.96 9.69
CA VAL A 16 13.53 -13.76 9.50
C VAL A 16 12.98 -14.72 8.44
N THR A 17 11.91 -15.42 8.80
CA THR A 17 11.04 -16.15 7.87
C THR A 17 9.68 -15.49 7.85
N LEU A 18 9.24 -15.04 6.69
CA LEU A 18 7.93 -14.44 6.43
C LEU A 18 7.03 -15.49 5.75
N ILE A 19 5.91 -15.81 6.38
CA ILE A 19 4.91 -16.76 5.84
C ILE A 19 3.66 -15.96 5.46
N GLU A 20 3.24 -16.08 4.22
CA GLU A 20 2.03 -15.45 3.69
C GLU A 20 1.15 -16.50 3.02
N MET A 21 -0.12 -16.56 3.41
CA MET A 21 -1.08 -17.52 2.87
C MET A 21 -1.53 -17.16 1.45
N LEU A 22 -1.50 -15.87 1.10
CA LEU A 22 -1.81 -15.40 -0.24
C LEU A 22 -0.65 -15.68 -1.21
N PRO A 23 -0.91 -15.70 -2.52
CA PRO A 23 0.10 -16.07 -3.52
C PRO A 23 1.26 -15.08 -3.65
N ARG A 24 1.18 -13.90 -3.02
CA ARG A 24 2.23 -12.87 -3.03
C ARG A 24 2.21 -12.05 -1.75
N ILE A 25 3.35 -11.51 -1.34
CA ILE A 25 3.43 -10.52 -0.26
C ILE A 25 2.84 -9.18 -0.74
N VAL A 26 2.44 -8.31 0.18
CA VAL A 26 1.77 -7.02 -0.08
C VAL A 26 0.70 -7.13 -1.18
N PRO A 27 -0.31 -7.99 -1.01
CA PRO A 27 -1.24 -8.38 -2.08
C PRO A 27 -2.13 -7.25 -2.59
N VAL A 28 -2.23 -6.14 -1.84
CA VAL A 28 -2.99 -4.94 -2.23
C VAL A 28 -2.22 -4.03 -3.20
N GLU A 29 -0.89 -4.19 -3.25
CA GLU A 29 -0.02 -3.42 -4.12
C GLU A 29 -0.06 -3.93 -5.57
N ASP A 30 0.46 -3.14 -6.51
CA ASP A 30 0.67 -3.58 -7.88
C ASP A 30 1.56 -4.84 -7.91
N GLU A 31 1.32 -5.70 -8.87
CA GLU A 31 2.01 -7.00 -8.96
C GLU A 31 3.54 -6.85 -9.11
N ASP A 32 3.97 -5.83 -9.85
CA ASP A 32 5.40 -5.56 -10.03
C ASP A 32 6.06 -5.11 -8.72
N ILE A 33 5.32 -4.33 -7.91
CA ILE A 33 5.77 -3.93 -6.56
C ILE A 33 5.96 -5.15 -5.66
N SER A 34 4.97 -6.06 -5.65
CA SER A 34 5.08 -7.31 -4.88
C SER A 34 6.28 -8.15 -5.29
N LYS A 35 6.49 -8.32 -6.60
CA LYS A 35 7.63 -9.08 -7.15
C LYS A 35 8.97 -8.46 -6.78
N GLU A 36 9.06 -7.14 -6.87
CA GLU A 36 10.29 -6.43 -6.53
C GLU A 36 10.60 -6.49 -5.04
N LEU A 37 9.61 -6.30 -4.16
CA LEU A 37 9.83 -6.45 -2.72
C LEU A 37 10.30 -7.85 -2.36
N GLU A 38 9.69 -8.88 -2.95
CA GLU A 38 10.11 -10.27 -2.73
C GLU A 38 11.54 -10.53 -3.21
N ARG A 39 11.92 -9.97 -4.38
CA ARG A 39 13.28 -10.05 -4.91
C ARG A 39 14.30 -9.41 -3.95
N VAL A 40 13.97 -8.21 -3.43
CA VAL A 40 14.86 -7.50 -2.50
C VAL A 40 14.93 -8.21 -1.15
N PHE A 41 13.82 -8.71 -0.62
CA PHE A 41 13.83 -9.47 0.63
C PHE A 41 14.70 -10.73 0.53
N LYS A 42 14.64 -11.46 -0.59
CA LYS A 42 15.53 -12.60 -0.85
C LYS A 42 17.01 -12.17 -0.88
N LYS A 43 17.33 -11.04 -1.52
CA LYS A 43 18.69 -10.46 -1.53
C LYS A 43 19.16 -10.10 -0.11
N GLN A 44 18.24 -9.62 0.73
CA GLN A 44 18.48 -9.31 2.14
C GLN A 44 18.49 -10.56 3.04
N LYS A 45 18.35 -11.76 2.47
CA LYS A 45 18.29 -13.03 3.22
C LYS A 45 17.09 -13.11 4.19
N ILE A 46 15.97 -12.52 3.83
CA ILE A 46 14.68 -12.81 4.44
C ILE A 46 14.08 -14.00 3.68
N ARG A 47 13.77 -15.07 4.37
CA ARG A 47 13.05 -16.21 3.77
C ARG A 47 11.58 -15.81 3.60
N VAL A 48 11.09 -15.86 2.36
CA VAL A 48 9.69 -15.50 2.01
C VAL A 48 9.00 -16.74 1.46
N GLU A 49 7.93 -17.16 2.12
CA GLU A 49 7.09 -18.30 1.74
C GLU A 49 5.67 -17.82 1.48
N THR A 50 5.30 -17.75 0.20
CA THR A 50 3.96 -17.35 -0.25
C THR A 50 3.09 -18.55 -0.61
N GLY A 51 1.76 -18.42 -0.51
CA GLY A 51 0.84 -19.54 -0.65
C GLY A 51 1.03 -20.60 0.44
N ALA A 52 1.65 -20.23 1.55
CA ALA A 52 2.02 -21.12 2.64
C ALA A 52 1.17 -20.89 3.88
N LYS A 53 0.87 -21.93 4.62
CA LYS A 53 0.01 -21.91 5.82
C LYS A 53 0.81 -22.33 7.05
N ALA A 54 0.71 -21.54 8.12
CA ALA A 54 1.28 -21.86 9.43
C ALA A 54 0.22 -22.54 10.31
N GLU A 55 0.55 -23.72 10.83
CA GLU A 55 -0.36 -24.55 11.63
C GLU A 55 0.37 -25.15 12.82
N ASN A 56 -0.39 -25.76 13.74
CA ASN A 56 0.15 -26.49 14.89
C ASN A 56 1.19 -25.69 15.71
N ILE A 57 0.87 -24.43 15.98
CA ILE A 57 1.76 -23.53 16.73
C ILE A 57 1.82 -23.99 18.18
N GLN A 58 3.02 -24.28 18.66
CA GLN A 58 3.29 -24.73 20.02
C GLN A 58 4.37 -23.87 20.67
N LYS A 59 4.14 -23.47 21.92
CA LYS A 59 5.15 -22.84 22.76
C LYS A 59 6.12 -23.89 23.28
N THR A 60 7.42 -23.64 23.16
CA THR A 60 8.48 -24.49 23.73
C THR A 60 9.14 -23.80 24.94
N GLY A 61 10.06 -24.47 25.60
CA GLY A 61 10.81 -23.86 26.71
C GLY A 61 11.67 -22.67 26.29
N SER A 62 12.11 -22.61 25.03
CA SER A 62 13.03 -21.59 24.49
C SER A 62 12.46 -20.77 23.35
N GLY A 63 11.23 -21.04 22.89
CA GLY A 63 10.66 -20.34 21.73
C GLY A 63 9.34 -20.90 21.29
N VAL A 64 9.19 -21.03 19.97
CA VAL A 64 8.00 -21.56 19.32
C VAL A 64 8.38 -22.57 18.24
N LYS A 65 7.49 -23.54 18.05
CA LYS A 65 7.54 -24.52 16.98
C LYS A 65 6.23 -24.49 16.21
N LEU A 66 6.29 -24.55 14.89
CA LEU A 66 5.10 -24.58 14.04
C LEU A 66 5.31 -25.50 12.84
N THR A 67 4.24 -25.95 12.23
CA THR A 67 4.25 -26.65 10.95
C THR A 67 3.88 -25.65 9.87
N MET A 68 4.72 -25.50 8.87
CA MET A 68 4.41 -24.76 7.66
C MET A 68 4.06 -25.73 6.55
N THR A 69 2.90 -25.53 5.92
CA THR A 69 2.50 -26.23 4.70
C THR A 69 2.70 -25.30 3.52
N THR A 70 3.61 -25.64 2.60
CA THR A 70 3.91 -24.84 1.41
C THR A 70 2.78 -24.94 0.38
N LYS A 71 2.79 -24.07 -0.63
CA LYS A 71 1.84 -24.08 -1.77
C LYS A 71 1.77 -25.44 -2.49
N ASP A 72 2.87 -26.19 -2.49
CA ASP A 72 2.97 -27.51 -3.12
C ASP A 72 2.57 -28.66 -2.17
N GLY A 73 2.03 -28.33 -0.99
CA GLY A 73 1.58 -29.31 0.01
C GLY A 73 2.69 -29.95 0.85
N LYS A 74 3.96 -29.53 0.67
CA LYS A 74 5.07 -30.03 1.48
C LYS A 74 4.98 -29.43 2.88
N GLN A 75 5.14 -30.28 3.89
CA GLN A 75 5.19 -29.85 5.27
C GLN A 75 6.65 -29.68 5.75
N GLU A 76 6.89 -28.61 6.46
CA GLU A 76 8.16 -28.30 7.11
C GLU A 76 7.89 -27.84 8.53
N VAL A 77 8.69 -28.33 9.47
CA VAL A 77 8.64 -27.88 10.86
C VAL A 77 9.66 -26.74 11.03
N LEU A 78 9.17 -25.61 11.49
CA LEU A 78 9.99 -24.43 11.78
C LEU A 78 10.07 -24.23 13.28
N GLU A 79 11.24 -23.86 13.74
CA GLU A 79 11.51 -23.45 15.13
C GLU A 79 12.10 -22.05 15.14
N ALA A 80 11.64 -21.21 16.05
CA ALA A 80 12.11 -19.83 16.19
C ALA A 80 12.03 -19.37 17.66
N GLU A 81 12.83 -18.38 18.02
CA GLU A 81 12.75 -17.76 19.34
C GLU A 81 11.42 -17.00 19.54
N LYS A 82 10.92 -16.38 18.50
CA LYS A 82 9.69 -15.57 18.51
C LYS A 82 8.84 -15.81 17.28
N LEU A 83 7.53 -15.75 17.45
CA LEU A 83 6.55 -15.71 16.39
C LEU A 83 5.77 -14.40 16.50
N LEU A 84 5.79 -13.59 15.43
CA LEU A 84 4.93 -12.44 15.29
C LEU A 84 3.72 -12.81 14.43
N VAL A 85 2.52 -12.58 14.95
CA VAL A 85 1.25 -12.77 14.22
C VAL A 85 0.78 -11.41 13.71
N ALA A 86 0.78 -11.24 12.38
CA ALA A 86 0.43 -9.99 11.71
C ALA A 86 -0.62 -10.22 10.60
N VAL A 87 -1.65 -11.04 10.87
CA VAL A 87 -2.64 -11.55 9.90
C VAL A 87 -3.88 -10.66 9.77
N GLY A 88 -3.84 -9.43 10.26
CA GLY A 88 -4.93 -8.47 10.15
C GLY A 88 -5.41 -7.93 11.50
N ARG A 89 -6.40 -7.05 11.43
CA ARG A 89 -7.02 -6.37 12.58
C ARG A 89 -8.54 -6.51 12.53
N LYS A 90 -9.17 -6.54 13.70
CA LYS A 90 -10.62 -6.49 13.86
C LYS A 90 -11.01 -5.12 14.41
N PRO A 91 -12.20 -4.61 14.09
CA PRO A 91 -12.72 -3.40 14.75
C PRO A 91 -13.08 -3.71 16.20
N ASN A 92 -12.88 -2.75 17.10
CA ASN A 92 -13.28 -2.85 18.51
C ASN A 92 -14.67 -2.27 18.72
N THR A 93 -15.67 -2.92 18.12
CA THR A 93 -17.08 -2.51 18.17
C THR A 93 -17.92 -3.39 19.09
N ASP A 94 -17.33 -4.40 19.71
CA ASP A 94 -17.99 -5.28 20.65
C ASP A 94 -18.23 -4.59 22.01
N ARG A 95 -19.40 -4.78 22.59
CA ARG A 95 -19.76 -4.35 23.97
C ARG A 95 -19.71 -2.83 24.19
N ILE A 96 -19.99 -2.03 23.18
CA ILE A 96 -20.08 -0.56 23.29
C ILE A 96 -21.53 -0.06 23.16
N GLY A 97 -22.52 -0.96 23.20
CA GLY A 97 -23.93 -0.63 23.23
C GLY A 97 -24.56 -0.35 21.88
N LEU A 98 -23.89 -0.70 20.76
CA LEU A 98 -24.42 -0.46 19.39
C LEU A 98 -25.76 -1.19 19.15
N GLU A 99 -25.99 -2.31 19.84
CA GLU A 99 -27.22 -3.07 19.79
C GLU A 99 -28.46 -2.28 20.27
N ASN A 100 -28.25 -1.20 20.99
CA ASN A 100 -29.30 -0.30 21.45
C ASN A 100 -29.55 0.89 20.52
N THR A 101 -28.92 0.91 19.35
CA THR A 101 -28.95 1.99 18.36
C THR A 101 -29.36 1.45 16.99
N LYS A 102 -29.55 2.34 16.02
CA LYS A 102 -29.80 2.00 14.62
C LYS A 102 -28.50 1.80 13.81
N VAL A 103 -27.34 1.88 14.47
CA VAL A 103 -26.04 1.71 13.82
C VAL A 103 -25.95 0.33 13.16
N GLN A 104 -25.66 0.29 11.87
CA GLN A 104 -25.50 -0.94 11.11
C GLN A 104 -24.04 -1.36 11.03
N LEU A 105 -23.80 -2.66 11.12
CA LEU A 105 -22.46 -3.24 11.00
C LEU A 105 -22.34 -4.08 9.73
N ASP A 106 -21.13 -4.08 9.15
CA ASP A 106 -20.67 -5.05 8.15
C ASP A 106 -19.42 -5.75 8.68
N ARG A 107 -19.53 -7.05 9.01
CA ARG A 107 -18.44 -7.84 9.59
C ARG A 107 -17.77 -7.19 10.81
N GLY A 108 -18.57 -6.51 11.62
CA GLY A 108 -18.14 -5.78 12.82
C GLY A 108 -17.73 -4.33 12.56
N PHE A 109 -17.55 -3.89 11.31
CA PHE A 109 -17.27 -2.48 10.98
C PHE A 109 -18.56 -1.66 10.89
N ILE A 110 -18.49 -0.40 11.29
CA ILE A 110 -19.64 0.52 11.28
C ILE A 110 -19.88 1.03 9.87
N LYS A 111 -21.11 0.88 9.37
CA LYS A 111 -21.53 1.49 8.10
C LYS A 111 -21.81 2.98 8.28
N VAL A 112 -21.31 3.76 7.32
CA VAL A 112 -21.56 5.21 7.25
C VAL A 112 -21.92 5.63 5.84
N ASN A 113 -22.62 6.77 5.73
CA ASN A 113 -22.83 7.44 4.46
C ASN A 113 -21.57 8.26 4.03
N PRO A 114 -21.55 8.89 2.85
CA PRO A 114 -20.42 9.70 2.40
C PRO A 114 -20.01 10.87 3.32
N ASN A 115 -20.90 11.28 4.24
CA ASN A 115 -20.63 12.31 5.25
C ASN A 115 -20.20 11.73 6.61
N GLN A 116 -19.86 10.44 6.67
CA GLN A 116 -19.45 9.71 7.87
C GLN A 116 -20.58 9.55 8.93
N MET A 117 -21.83 9.83 8.58
CA MET A 117 -22.97 9.65 9.48
C MET A 117 -23.48 8.21 9.40
N THR A 118 -23.82 7.61 10.54
CA THR A 118 -24.45 6.29 10.64
C THR A 118 -25.97 6.38 10.43
N ASP A 119 -26.67 5.25 10.47
CA ASP A 119 -28.15 5.23 10.43
C ASP A 119 -28.79 5.71 11.75
N GLU A 120 -28.02 5.89 12.83
CA GLU A 120 -28.47 6.54 14.06
C GLU A 120 -28.28 8.06 13.92
N PRO A 121 -29.35 8.85 13.96
CA PRO A 121 -29.28 10.31 13.82
C PRO A 121 -28.33 10.96 14.83
N GLY A 122 -27.42 11.81 14.33
CA GLY A 122 -26.43 12.51 15.16
C GLY A 122 -25.24 11.67 15.58
N VAL A 123 -25.14 10.40 15.14
CA VAL A 123 -24.01 9.51 15.41
C VAL A 123 -23.16 9.35 14.16
N TYR A 124 -21.87 9.58 14.30
CA TYR A 124 -20.86 9.49 13.24
C TYR A 124 -19.79 8.46 13.59
N ALA A 125 -19.18 7.86 12.59
CA ALA A 125 -18.02 6.99 12.78
C ALA A 125 -16.91 7.35 11.79
N ILE A 126 -15.67 7.31 12.27
CA ILE A 126 -14.46 7.61 11.50
C ILE A 126 -13.34 6.63 11.85
N GLY A 127 -12.38 6.49 10.97
CA GLY A 127 -11.15 5.71 11.20
C GLY A 127 -11.36 4.21 11.10
N ASP A 128 -10.52 3.47 11.80
CA ASP A 128 -10.36 2.02 11.68
C ASP A 128 -11.65 1.20 11.94
N VAL A 129 -12.67 1.79 12.49
CA VAL A 129 -13.97 1.14 12.74
C VAL A 129 -14.95 1.24 11.56
N VAL A 130 -14.65 2.06 10.55
CA VAL A 130 -15.52 2.32 9.40
C VAL A 130 -15.43 1.21 8.38
N ALA A 131 -16.59 0.76 7.88
CA ALA A 131 -16.67 -0.29 6.88
C ALA A 131 -16.15 0.16 5.52
N GLY A 132 -15.29 -0.67 4.91
CA GLY A 132 -14.83 -0.52 3.53
C GLY A 132 -13.83 0.62 3.29
N THR A 133 -13.27 1.23 4.33
CA THR A 133 -12.16 2.20 4.24
C THR A 133 -10.83 1.58 4.66
N PRO A 134 -9.70 2.02 4.08
CA PRO A 134 -8.39 1.62 4.56
C PRO A 134 -8.17 2.08 6.01
N GLN A 135 -7.59 1.20 6.83
CA GLN A 135 -7.28 1.49 8.23
C GLN A 135 -5.98 2.33 8.32
N LEU A 136 -6.09 3.63 7.95
CA LEU A 136 -4.97 4.57 7.83
C LEU A 136 -5.28 5.87 8.58
N ALA A 137 -4.29 6.38 9.32
CA ALA A 137 -4.46 7.57 10.15
C ALA A 137 -4.86 8.81 9.34
N HIS A 138 -4.26 9.03 8.17
CA HIS A 138 -4.58 10.17 7.29
C HIS A 138 -6.00 10.06 6.68
N VAL A 139 -6.53 8.85 6.47
CA VAL A 139 -7.92 8.64 6.07
C VAL A 139 -8.85 9.03 7.21
N ALA A 140 -8.58 8.55 8.44
CA ALA A 140 -9.36 8.90 9.63
C ALA A 140 -9.40 10.42 9.88
N THR A 141 -8.28 11.11 9.67
CA THR A 141 -8.21 12.58 9.76
C THR A 141 -9.14 13.24 8.75
N ARG A 142 -9.11 12.80 7.50
CA ARG A 142 -9.99 13.35 6.45
C ARG A 142 -11.47 13.07 6.72
N GLU A 143 -11.79 11.85 7.16
CA GLU A 143 -13.13 11.46 7.59
C GLU A 143 -13.64 12.35 8.72
N GLY A 144 -12.80 12.64 9.73
CA GLY A 144 -13.13 13.55 10.81
C GLY A 144 -13.45 14.97 10.33
N MET A 145 -12.68 15.49 9.38
CA MET A 145 -12.95 16.80 8.78
C MET A 145 -14.30 16.83 8.06
N ILE A 146 -14.65 15.77 7.32
CA ILE A 146 -15.92 15.61 6.62
C ILE A 146 -17.08 15.56 7.64
N ALA A 147 -16.96 14.73 8.67
CA ALA A 147 -17.98 14.59 9.71
C ALA A 147 -18.26 15.93 10.40
N VAL A 148 -17.22 16.66 10.82
CA VAL A 148 -17.37 17.96 11.49
C VAL A 148 -17.95 19.02 10.54
N ALA A 149 -17.55 19.05 9.28
CA ALA A 149 -18.13 19.97 8.30
C ALA A 149 -19.64 19.70 8.12
N HIS A 150 -20.03 18.43 7.99
CA HIS A 150 -21.42 18.03 7.89
C HIS A 150 -22.24 18.40 9.14
N MET A 151 -21.71 18.14 10.33
CA MET A 151 -22.35 18.55 11.61
C MET A 151 -22.57 20.06 11.69
N ALA A 152 -21.65 20.85 11.10
CA ALA A 152 -21.73 22.31 11.08
C ALA A 152 -22.62 22.86 9.94
N GLY A 153 -23.28 21.99 9.16
CA GLY A 153 -24.07 22.40 7.98
C GLY A 153 -23.24 22.99 6.85
N LYS A 154 -21.94 22.70 6.81
CA LYS A 154 -21.01 23.16 5.75
C LYS A 154 -20.86 22.09 4.67
N PRO A 155 -20.62 22.50 3.41
CA PRO A 155 -20.32 21.54 2.35
C PRO A 155 -19.05 20.75 2.69
N ALA A 156 -19.12 19.44 2.46
CA ALA A 156 -17.99 18.53 2.58
C ALA A 156 -17.92 17.66 1.33
N GLN A 157 -16.74 17.50 0.77
CA GLN A 157 -16.54 16.58 -0.34
C GLN A 157 -16.18 15.20 0.21
N PRO A 158 -16.91 14.14 -0.20
CA PRO A 158 -16.57 12.77 0.12
C PRO A 158 -15.15 12.39 -0.32
N ILE A 159 -14.56 11.43 0.35
CA ILE A 159 -13.24 10.92 -0.04
C ILE A 159 -13.34 10.15 -1.37
N ASN A 160 -12.52 10.52 -2.33
CA ASN A 160 -12.28 9.68 -3.49
C ASN A 160 -11.31 8.55 -3.09
N ARG A 161 -11.83 7.33 -3.02
CA ARG A 161 -11.06 6.17 -2.57
C ARG A 161 -9.88 5.83 -3.47
N ASN A 162 -9.95 6.18 -4.76
CA ASN A 162 -8.86 5.98 -5.72
C ASN A 162 -7.73 7.02 -5.55
N ARG A 163 -7.89 8.02 -4.67
CA ARG A 163 -6.88 9.06 -4.42
C ARG A 163 -6.31 8.97 -2.99
N ILE A 164 -6.55 7.86 -2.30
CA ILE A 164 -5.96 7.60 -0.98
C ILE A 164 -4.57 7.02 -1.17
N PRO A 165 -3.49 7.69 -0.70
CA PRO A 165 -2.16 7.12 -0.77
C PRO A 165 -1.98 5.99 0.26
N GLY A 166 -1.26 4.95 -0.16
CA GLY A 166 -0.72 3.90 0.70
C GLY A 166 0.77 4.11 0.94
N ALA A 167 1.23 3.77 2.13
CA ALA A 167 2.65 3.74 2.47
C ALA A 167 2.98 2.44 3.20
N THR A 168 4.05 1.75 2.75
CA THR A 168 4.58 0.57 3.43
C THR A 168 6.05 0.82 3.77
N TYR A 169 6.33 0.84 5.07
CA TYR A 169 7.62 1.24 5.64
C TYR A 169 8.60 0.07 5.68
N THR A 170 8.94 -0.43 4.51
CA THR A 170 10.00 -1.42 4.29
C THR A 170 11.28 -0.74 3.79
N GLN A 171 12.33 -1.51 3.55
CA GLN A 171 13.47 -1.06 2.78
C GLN A 171 13.73 -2.06 1.64
N PRO A 172 13.48 -1.60 0.38
CA PRO A 172 13.02 -0.27 -0.03
C PRO A 172 11.59 0.05 0.44
N GLY A 173 11.26 1.34 0.58
CA GLY A 173 9.93 1.81 0.93
C GLY A 173 8.95 1.70 -0.23
N ILE A 174 7.65 1.56 0.06
CA ILE A 174 6.61 1.55 -0.97
C ILE A 174 5.67 2.73 -0.76
N GLY A 175 5.37 3.45 -1.84
CA GLY A 175 4.30 4.43 -1.93
C GLY A 175 3.37 4.08 -3.09
N SER A 176 2.07 4.14 -2.88
CA SER A 176 1.09 3.82 -3.92
C SER A 176 -0.13 4.73 -3.85
N VAL A 177 -0.72 5.04 -4.98
CA VAL A 177 -2.02 5.72 -5.09
C VAL A 177 -2.71 5.27 -6.37
N GLY A 178 -4.04 5.18 -6.32
CA GLY A 178 -4.85 4.86 -7.49
C GLY A 178 -4.96 3.38 -7.80
N LEU A 179 -5.28 3.10 -9.05
CA LEU A 179 -5.51 1.75 -9.54
C LEU A 179 -4.18 1.07 -9.90
N THR A 180 -4.03 -0.19 -9.52
CA THR A 180 -2.99 -1.04 -10.09
C THR A 180 -3.26 -1.27 -11.58
N GLU A 181 -2.25 -1.67 -12.35
CA GLU A 181 -2.44 -2.01 -13.75
C GLU A 181 -3.55 -3.05 -13.96
N ALA A 182 -3.57 -4.09 -13.13
CA ALA A 182 -4.58 -5.15 -13.20
C ALA A 182 -5.99 -4.61 -12.91
N GLN A 183 -6.15 -3.72 -11.93
CA GLN A 183 -7.42 -3.09 -11.61
C GLN A 183 -7.90 -2.16 -12.72
N ALA A 184 -7.02 -1.34 -13.29
CA ALA A 184 -7.35 -0.45 -14.39
C ALA A 184 -7.82 -1.25 -15.61
N ARG A 185 -7.10 -2.30 -15.99
CA ARG A 185 -7.51 -3.20 -17.10
C ARG A 185 -8.83 -3.91 -16.82
N ALA A 186 -9.04 -4.38 -15.58
CA ALA A 186 -10.31 -5.03 -15.19
C ALA A 186 -11.51 -4.08 -15.22
N GLN A 187 -11.29 -2.77 -15.04
CA GLN A 187 -12.31 -1.73 -15.18
C GLN A 187 -12.52 -1.28 -16.66
N GLY A 188 -11.80 -1.88 -17.61
CA GLY A 188 -11.97 -1.63 -19.03
C GLY A 188 -11.10 -0.49 -19.59
N PHE A 189 -10.20 0.09 -18.81
CA PHE A 189 -9.26 1.08 -19.31
C PHE A 189 -8.26 0.46 -20.28
N LYS A 190 -7.97 1.16 -21.37
CA LYS A 190 -6.76 0.94 -22.16
C LYS A 190 -5.64 1.72 -21.50
N VAL A 191 -4.59 1.02 -21.06
CA VAL A 191 -3.56 1.64 -20.23
C VAL A 191 -2.22 1.76 -20.94
N LYS A 192 -1.59 2.92 -20.75
CA LYS A 192 -0.16 3.13 -20.95
C LYS A 192 0.57 2.88 -19.64
N ILE A 193 1.68 2.19 -19.71
CA ILE A 193 2.52 1.91 -18.54
C ILE A 193 3.87 2.58 -18.74
N GLY A 194 4.21 3.46 -17.82
CA GLY A 194 5.56 3.99 -17.69
C GLY A 194 6.26 3.35 -16.50
N LYS A 195 7.50 2.92 -16.70
CA LYS A 195 8.30 2.32 -15.63
C LYS A 195 9.72 2.82 -15.73
N PHE A 196 10.25 3.36 -14.63
CA PHE A 196 11.62 3.83 -14.56
C PHE A 196 12.33 3.27 -13.32
N PRO A 197 13.48 2.57 -13.50
CA PRO A 197 14.23 2.01 -12.38
C PRO A 197 15.09 3.07 -11.69
N PHE A 198 15.19 3.03 -10.37
CA PHE A 198 16.08 3.93 -9.62
C PHE A 198 17.57 3.74 -9.99
N ALA A 199 17.94 2.63 -10.58
CA ALA A 199 19.28 2.43 -11.12
C ALA A 199 19.67 3.45 -12.21
N GLY A 200 18.69 4.06 -12.91
CA GLY A 200 18.88 5.15 -13.86
C GLY A 200 18.89 6.55 -13.24
N ASP A 201 18.59 6.66 -11.96
CA ASP A 201 18.49 7.95 -11.27
C ASP A 201 19.83 8.39 -10.66
N SER A 202 20.21 9.65 -10.90
CA SER A 202 21.50 10.19 -10.43
C SER A 202 21.58 10.27 -8.90
N ARG A 203 20.50 10.63 -8.21
CA ARG A 203 20.49 10.71 -6.75
C ARG A 203 20.58 9.33 -6.13
N ALA A 204 19.91 8.33 -6.72
CA ALA A 204 20.01 6.93 -6.31
C ALA A 204 21.45 6.42 -6.43
N THR A 205 22.14 6.77 -7.51
CA THR A 205 23.54 6.43 -7.73
C THR A 205 24.45 7.08 -6.69
N ILE A 206 24.28 8.37 -6.40
CA ILE A 206 25.08 9.11 -5.39
C ILE A 206 24.94 8.44 -4.00
N LEU A 207 23.75 7.98 -3.64
CA LEU A 207 23.47 7.39 -2.33
C LEU A 207 23.61 5.87 -2.28
N GLY A 208 23.83 5.20 -3.42
CA GLY A 208 23.93 3.74 -3.49
C GLY A 208 22.59 3.01 -3.31
N HIS A 209 21.46 3.66 -3.64
CA HIS A 209 20.11 3.13 -3.49
C HIS A 209 19.48 2.79 -4.84
N HIS A 210 19.90 1.71 -5.46
CA HIS A 210 19.51 1.31 -6.82
C HIS A 210 18.29 0.39 -6.90
N GLU A 211 17.78 -0.08 -5.75
CA GLU A 211 16.66 -1.00 -5.72
C GLU A 211 15.35 -0.29 -6.02
N GLY A 212 14.54 -0.95 -6.88
CA GLY A 212 13.17 -0.54 -7.14
C GLY A 212 12.99 0.35 -8.36
N PHE A 213 11.79 0.88 -8.47
CA PHE A 213 11.34 1.65 -9.63
C PHE A 213 10.11 2.49 -9.28
N ILE A 214 9.76 3.40 -10.18
CA ILE A 214 8.47 4.09 -10.24
C ILE A 214 7.68 3.50 -11.42
N LYS A 215 6.40 3.17 -11.21
CA LYS A 215 5.45 2.72 -12.22
C LYS A 215 4.26 3.65 -12.27
N VAL A 216 4.01 4.23 -13.45
CA VAL A 216 2.83 5.06 -13.75
C VAL A 216 1.86 4.25 -14.59
N VAL A 217 0.60 4.25 -14.20
CA VAL A 217 -0.53 3.66 -14.94
C VAL A 217 -1.40 4.81 -15.42
N ALA A 218 -1.46 5.02 -16.72
CA ALA A 218 -2.25 6.11 -17.32
C ALA A 218 -3.24 5.56 -18.35
N ASP A 219 -4.37 6.25 -18.52
CA ASP A 219 -5.29 5.99 -19.62
C ASP A 219 -4.64 6.32 -20.96
N GLU A 220 -4.76 5.42 -21.93
CA GLU A 220 -4.18 5.61 -23.27
C GLU A 220 -4.87 6.72 -24.05
N THR A 221 -6.17 6.95 -23.80
CA THR A 221 -7.00 7.85 -24.58
C THR A 221 -6.83 9.31 -24.18
N TYR A 222 -6.88 9.59 -22.88
CA TYR A 222 -6.89 10.96 -22.35
C TYR A 222 -5.63 11.30 -21.53
N GLY A 223 -4.77 10.32 -21.29
CA GLY A 223 -3.58 10.51 -20.46
C GLY A 223 -3.88 10.70 -18.96
N GLU A 224 -5.11 10.38 -18.49
CA GLU A 224 -5.45 10.44 -17.08
C GLU A 224 -4.53 9.53 -16.27
N ILE A 225 -4.02 10.04 -15.15
CA ILE A 225 -3.22 9.25 -14.22
C ILE A 225 -4.16 8.36 -13.41
N LEU A 226 -4.20 7.08 -13.71
CA LEU A 226 -5.05 6.09 -13.04
C LEU A 226 -4.42 5.58 -11.75
N GLY A 227 -3.10 5.53 -11.69
CA GLY A 227 -2.35 5.13 -10.52
C GLY A 227 -0.85 5.30 -10.65
N VAL A 228 -0.18 5.44 -9.51
CA VAL A 228 1.28 5.49 -9.40
C VAL A 228 1.72 4.56 -8.28
N HIS A 229 2.73 3.76 -8.55
CA HIS A 229 3.25 2.75 -7.65
C HIS A 229 4.76 2.84 -7.60
N ILE A 230 5.29 3.09 -6.42
CA ILE A 230 6.72 3.32 -6.19
C ILE A 230 7.23 2.25 -5.22
N ILE A 231 8.35 1.63 -5.55
CA ILE A 231 9.15 0.87 -4.61
C ILE A 231 10.59 1.35 -4.74
N GLY A 232 11.14 1.90 -3.68
CA GLY A 232 12.49 2.47 -3.76
C GLY A 232 12.81 3.41 -2.61
N PRO A 233 13.91 4.19 -2.74
CA PRO A 233 14.26 5.21 -1.77
C PRO A 233 13.17 6.28 -1.74
N GLU A 234 12.79 6.69 -0.53
CA GLU A 234 11.78 7.73 -0.28
C GLU A 234 10.44 7.50 -1.00
N GLY A 235 10.08 6.25 -1.37
CA GLY A 235 8.89 5.94 -2.15
C GLY A 235 7.60 6.45 -1.51
N PHE A 236 7.49 6.41 -0.19
CA PHE A 236 6.35 6.91 0.57
C PHE A 236 6.30 8.44 0.69
N GLU A 237 7.41 9.15 0.46
CA GLU A 237 7.43 10.62 0.36
C GLU A 237 7.13 11.06 -1.08
N LEU A 238 7.74 10.42 -2.07
CA LEU A 238 7.57 10.74 -3.49
C LEU A 238 6.13 10.59 -3.98
N ILE A 239 5.35 9.72 -3.37
CA ILE A 239 3.95 9.49 -3.76
C ILE A 239 3.08 10.74 -3.61
N ALA A 240 3.47 11.71 -2.78
CA ALA A 240 2.72 12.92 -2.55
C ALA A 240 2.54 13.77 -3.82
N GLU A 241 3.54 13.79 -4.72
CA GLU A 241 3.46 14.46 -6.02
C GLU A 241 2.36 13.83 -6.88
N ALA A 242 2.33 12.51 -6.97
CA ALA A 242 1.30 11.78 -7.71
C ALA A 242 -0.10 12.04 -7.15
N VAL A 243 -0.26 12.04 -5.82
CA VAL A 243 -1.54 12.36 -5.16
C VAL A 243 -2.00 13.77 -5.54
N ALA A 244 -1.12 14.76 -5.46
CA ALA A 244 -1.44 16.15 -5.80
C ALA A 244 -1.81 16.28 -7.30
N ALA A 245 -1.08 15.61 -8.18
CA ALA A 245 -1.38 15.59 -9.61
C ALA A 245 -2.76 14.97 -9.90
N MET A 246 -3.07 13.82 -9.28
CA MET A 246 -4.37 13.17 -9.42
C MET A 246 -5.52 14.01 -8.84
N GLU A 247 -5.31 14.69 -7.70
CA GLU A 247 -6.34 15.60 -7.14
C GLU A 247 -6.58 16.82 -8.04
N ALA A 248 -5.54 17.30 -8.73
CA ALA A 248 -5.63 18.38 -9.70
C ALA A 248 -6.13 17.92 -11.09
N GLU A 249 -6.46 16.64 -11.24
CA GLU A 249 -6.88 16.02 -12.52
C GLU A 249 -5.84 16.22 -13.63
N ALA A 250 -4.57 16.26 -13.25
CA ALA A 250 -3.46 16.36 -14.18
C ALA A 250 -3.31 15.07 -14.99
N THR A 251 -2.80 15.21 -16.22
CA THR A 251 -2.47 14.08 -17.09
C THR A 251 -1.00 13.66 -16.91
N VAL A 252 -0.67 12.51 -17.46
CA VAL A 252 0.72 12.04 -17.51
C VAL A 252 1.62 13.03 -18.29
N ASP A 253 1.07 13.77 -19.25
CA ASP A 253 1.80 14.80 -20.00
C ASP A 253 2.20 15.98 -19.12
N VAL A 254 1.39 16.35 -18.15
CA VAL A 254 1.71 17.39 -17.17
C VAL A 254 2.88 16.95 -16.30
N MET A 255 2.86 15.71 -15.80
CA MET A 255 3.98 15.18 -15.02
C MET A 255 5.26 15.07 -15.86
N MET A 256 5.14 14.64 -17.10
CA MET A 256 6.26 14.55 -18.05
C MET A 256 6.91 15.93 -18.32
N GLN A 257 6.11 17.01 -18.36
CA GLN A 257 6.60 18.36 -18.62
C GLN A 257 7.04 19.09 -17.34
N THR A 258 6.78 18.53 -16.17
CA THR A 258 7.18 19.11 -14.90
C THR A 258 8.70 19.06 -14.76
N ILE A 259 9.31 20.22 -14.44
CA ILE A 259 10.76 20.29 -14.23
C ILE A 259 11.07 19.90 -12.79
N HIS A 260 11.83 18.82 -12.61
CA HIS A 260 12.32 18.36 -11.32
C HIS A 260 13.73 18.89 -11.05
N ALA A 261 14.03 19.15 -9.78
CA ALA A 261 15.37 19.60 -9.40
C ALA A 261 16.39 18.46 -9.56
N HIS A 262 17.60 18.80 -10.02
CA HIS A 262 18.70 17.84 -10.19
C HIS A 262 19.81 18.05 -9.14
N PRO A 263 20.40 16.97 -8.51
CA PRO A 263 19.92 15.58 -8.56
C PRO A 263 18.92 15.26 -7.43
N THR A 264 17.78 14.70 -7.77
CA THR A 264 16.75 14.29 -6.80
C THR A 264 16.09 12.98 -7.21
N PHE A 265 15.49 12.26 -6.26
CA PHE A 265 14.68 11.08 -6.56
C PHE A 265 13.38 11.40 -7.31
N SER A 266 12.89 12.65 -7.22
CA SER A 266 11.66 13.06 -7.92
C SER A 266 11.84 13.11 -9.43
N GLU A 267 13.08 13.23 -9.96
CA GLU A 267 13.34 13.11 -11.40
C GLU A 267 12.85 11.77 -11.96
N ALA A 268 12.92 10.69 -11.15
CA ALA A 268 12.41 9.38 -11.54
C ALA A 268 10.88 9.36 -11.77
N VAL A 269 10.11 10.30 -11.17
CA VAL A 269 8.68 10.46 -11.44
C VAL A 269 8.46 10.99 -12.85
N GLY A 270 9.22 12.03 -13.25
CA GLY A 270 9.22 12.56 -14.61
C GLY A 270 9.64 11.52 -15.63
N GLU A 271 10.73 10.79 -15.37
CA GLU A 271 11.23 9.72 -16.24
C GLU A 271 10.22 8.58 -16.41
N ALA A 272 9.53 8.16 -15.34
CA ALA A 272 8.47 7.17 -15.45
C ALA A 272 7.29 7.68 -16.29
N SER A 273 7.00 8.99 -16.23
CA SER A 273 5.97 9.62 -17.06
C SER A 273 6.41 9.69 -18.53
N HIS A 274 7.68 10.02 -18.80
CA HIS A 274 8.28 9.92 -20.14
C HIS A 274 8.24 8.47 -20.67
N ALA A 275 8.52 7.49 -19.83
CA ALA A 275 8.48 6.06 -20.20
C ALA A 275 7.08 5.61 -20.65
N ALA A 276 6.00 6.20 -20.11
CA ALA A 276 4.63 5.93 -20.55
C ALA A 276 4.39 6.33 -22.01
N HIS A 277 5.23 7.19 -22.57
CA HIS A 277 5.26 7.58 -23.99
C HIS A 277 6.40 6.91 -24.78
N GLY A 278 7.14 5.97 -24.16
CA GLY A 278 8.32 5.35 -24.78
C GLY A 278 9.50 6.31 -24.97
N ALA A 279 9.57 7.38 -24.18
CA ALA A 279 10.50 8.49 -24.35
C ALA A 279 11.35 8.78 -23.10
N ALA A 280 11.56 7.79 -22.23
CA ALA A 280 12.50 7.94 -21.11
C ALA A 280 13.91 8.30 -21.61
N ILE A 281 14.60 9.17 -20.89
CA ILE A 281 15.85 9.79 -21.35
C ILE A 281 17.06 9.04 -20.79
N HIS A 282 16.97 8.55 -19.55
CA HIS A 282 18.13 8.03 -18.81
C HIS A 282 18.14 6.50 -18.61
N ILE A 283 17.45 5.74 -19.48
CA ILE A 283 17.50 4.27 -19.54
C ILE A 283 17.82 3.76 -20.93
#